data_d3ec3c5c79318c07f11980e196373c42
#
_entry.id   d3ec3c5c79318c07f11980e196373c42
#
_cell.length_a   1.000
_cell.length_b   1.000
_cell.length_c   1.000
_cell.angle_alpha   90.00
_cell.angle_beta   90.00
_cell.angle_gamma   90.00
#
_symmetry.space_group_name_H-M   'P 1'
#
loop_
_entity.id
_entity.type
_entity.pdbx_description
1 polymer ?
#
loop_
_entity_poly.entity_id
_entity_poly.type
_entity_poly.pdbx_seq_one_letter_code
_entity_poly.pdbx_strand_id
1 'polypeptide(L)'
;SGSGLEQIRAAGISVDGPVLEQEAKALNPGFVKSMTVGLPFVRCKLAMSLDGRTAMASGESKWITGPEARDQVQQLRAGSGAIITGIETVLADDPGLDARSELVCEQPLRVIIDSRLRISNDAKILNLPGDVIIATAVSSKELLADKQKMIGNENVTLYSCANADGQVNLEQLLRMLVSEKQCHD
;
A
#
# COMPACT_ATOMS: atom_id res chain seq x y z
N SER A 1 -17.85 5.76 17.65
CA SER A 1 -18.12 5.65 19.09
C SER A 1 -18.36 7.04 19.68
N GLY A 2 -19.43 7.32 20.34
CA GLY A 2 -19.75 8.58 21.03
C GLY A 2 -20.04 8.35 22.51
N SER A 3 -19.87 7.10 22.98
CA SER A 3 -20.24 6.68 24.34
C SER A 3 -19.62 7.48 25.46
N GLY A 4 -18.37 7.93 25.30
CA GLY A 4 -17.70 8.79 26.30
C GLY A 4 -18.36 10.15 26.45
N LEU A 5 -18.74 10.78 25.33
CA LEU A 5 -19.43 12.07 25.35
C LEU A 5 -20.87 11.94 25.91
N GLU A 6 -21.53 10.83 25.65
CA GLU A 6 -22.83 10.51 26.21
C GLU A 6 -22.78 10.33 27.73
N GLN A 7 -21.77 9.65 28.25
CA GLN A 7 -21.54 9.51 29.70
C GLN A 7 -21.29 10.86 30.38
N ILE A 8 -20.48 11.72 29.77
CA ILE A 8 -20.19 13.07 30.29
C ILE A 8 -21.48 13.91 30.33
N ARG A 9 -22.30 13.87 29.24
CA ARG A 9 -23.58 14.56 29.23
C ARG A 9 -24.58 14.02 30.25
N ALA A 10 -24.62 12.68 30.40
CA ALA A 10 -25.47 12.03 31.42
C ALA A 10 -25.07 12.42 32.88
N ALA A 11 -23.82 12.75 33.10
CA ALA A 11 -23.34 13.27 34.37
C ALA A 11 -23.64 14.76 34.57
N GLY A 12 -24.40 15.41 33.67
CA GLY A 12 -24.78 16.82 33.77
C GLY A 12 -23.71 17.80 33.32
N ILE A 13 -22.62 17.33 32.71
CA ILE A 13 -21.53 18.19 32.25
C ILE A 13 -21.86 18.68 30.82
N SER A 14 -21.78 19.99 30.59
CA SER A 14 -21.95 20.57 29.27
C SER A 14 -20.79 20.17 28.37
N VAL A 15 -21.10 19.76 27.16
CA VAL A 15 -20.11 19.35 26.15
C VAL A 15 -20.33 20.18 24.88
N ASP A 16 -19.39 21.09 24.62
CA ASP A 16 -19.31 21.85 23.40
C ASP A 16 -18.38 21.15 22.41
N GLY A 17 -18.83 20.99 21.19
CA GLY A 17 -18.04 20.37 20.12
C GLY A 17 -18.90 19.88 18.95
N PRO A 18 -18.25 19.51 17.84
CA PRO A 18 -16.79 19.50 17.61
C PRO A 18 -16.20 20.91 17.39
N VAL A 19 -14.99 21.13 17.86
CA VAL A 19 -14.20 22.35 17.62
C VAL A 19 -13.09 22.02 16.63
N LEU A 20 -12.91 22.84 15.58
CA LEU A 20 -11.91 22.65 14.52
C LEU A 20 -11.98 21.23 13.89
N GLU A 21 -13.19 20.75 13.61
CA GLU A 21 -13.40 19.36 13.14
C GLU A 21 -12.68 19.05 11.84
N GLN A 22 -12.65 20.00 10.89
CA GLN A 22 -12.00 19.80 9.60
C GLN A 22 -10.48 19.72 9.75
N GLU A 23 -9.90 20.59 10.54
CA GLU A 23 -8.48 20.62 10.84
C GLU A 23 -8.07 19.35 11.59
N ALA A 24 -8.86 18.90 12.55
CA ALA A 24 -8.62 17.66 13.28
C ALA A 24 -8.67 16.43 12.35
N LYS A 25 -9.62 16.38 11.41
CA LYS A 25 -9.69 15.32 10.40
C LYS A 25 -8.52 15.35 9.42
N ALA A 26 -8.00 16.53 9.10
CA ALA A 26 -6.85 16.70 8.21
C ALA A 26 -5.53 16.20 8.80
N LEU A 27 -5.42 16.09 10.13
CA LEU A 27 -4.24 15.53 10.79
C LEU A 27 -4.09 14.01 10.59
N ASN A 28 -5.22 13.29 10.43
CA ASN A 28 -5.24 11.83 10.31
C ASN A 28 -6.20 11.38 9.21
N PRO A 29 -5.98 11.78 7.94
CA PRO A 29 -6.93 11.50 6.86
C PRO A 29 -7.08 10.00 6.58
N GLY A 30 -6.02 9.22 6.75
CA GLY A 30 -6.03 7.76 6.58
C GLY A 30 -6.94 7.09 7.60
N PHE A 31 -6.74 7.37 8.87
CA PHE A 31 -7.58 6.85 9.96
C PHE A 31 -9.06 7.25 9.77
N VAL A 32 -9.33 8.52 9.53
CA VAL A 32 -10.70 9.00 9.33
C VAL A 32 -11.37 8.29 8.15
N LYS A 33 -10.68 8.17 7.01
CA LYS A 33 -11.23 7.50 5.83
C LYS A 33 -11.46 6.01 6.07
N SER A 34 -10.54 5.32 6.71
CA SER A 34 -10.67 3.89 7.00
C SER A 34 -11.85 3.62 7.95
N MET A 35 -12.05 4.45 8.97
CA MET A 35 -13.14 4.31 9.92
C MET A 35 -14.52 4.68 9.38
N THR A 36 -14.58 5.59 8.40
CA THR A 36 -15.86 6.07 7.84
C THR A 36 -16.29 5.33 6.57
N VAL A 37 -15.32 4.89 5.75
CA VAL A 37 -15.59 4.30 4.42
C VAL A 37 -15.08 2.84 4.34
N GLY A 38 -14.19 2.43 5.25
CA GLY A 38 -13.55 1.11 5.21
C GLY A 38 -12.51 0.97 4.10
N LEU A 39 -11.93 2.09 3.67
CA LEU A 39 -10.88 2.16 2.64
C LEU A 39 -9.70 3.00 3.15
N PRO A 40 -8.46 2.67 2.78
CA PRO A 40 -7.30 3.46 3.18
C PRO A 40 -7.26 4.81 2.44
N PHE A 41 -6.44 5.71 2.93
CA PHE A 41 -6.05 6.90 2.18
C PHE A 41 -4.99 6.51 1.15
N VAL A 42 -5.35 6.57 -0.13
CA VAL A 42 -4.45 6.19 -1.23
C VAL A 42 -3.76 7.43 -1.79
N ARG A 43 -2.44 7.41 -1.79
CA ARG A 43 -1.58 8.43 -2.41
C ARG A 43 -0.94 7.83 -3.67
N CYS A 44 -1.24 8.41 -4.84
CA CYS A 44 -0.62 8.00 -6.09
C CYS A 44 0.64 8.84 -6.34
N LYS A 45 1.82 8.18 -6.44
CA LYS A 45 3.09 8.83 -6.76
C LYS A 45 3.53 8.44 -8.16
N LEU A 46 3.74 9.43 -9.02
CA LEU A 46 4.30 9.25 -10.35
C LEU A 46 5.57 10.10 -10.49
N ALA A 47 6.59 9.55 -11.17
CA ALA A 47 7.73 10.33 -11.66
C ALA A 47 7.53 10.53 -13.16
N MET A 48 7.46 11.79 -13.59
CA MET A 48 7.26 12.13 -14.99
C MET A 48 8.00 13.41 -15.37
N SER A 49 8.32 13.56 -16.64
CA SER A 49 8.81 14.81 -17.22
C SER A 49 7.66 15.84 -17.32
N LEU A 50 7.99 17.09 -17.68
CA LEU A 50 7.00 18.17 -17.82
C LEU A 50 5.92 17.86 -18.88
N ASP A 51 6.25 17.08 -19.89
CA ASP A 51 5.32 16.61 -20.92
C ASP A 51 4.59 15.29 -20.53
N GLY A 52 4.70 14.85 -19.27
CA GLY A 52 3.96 13.73 -18.72
C GLY A 52 4.52 12.34 -19.06
N ARG A 53 5.76 12.24 -19.55
CA ARG A 53 6.37 10.96 -19.88
C ARG A 53 7.04 10.32 -18.67
N THR A 54 6.83 9.03 -18.50
CA THR A 54 7.41 8.22 -17.41
C THR A 54 8.69 7.47 -17.82
N ALA A 55 8.99 7.46 -19.12
CA ALA A 55 10.21 6.88 -19.69
C ALA A 55 10.53 7.54 -21.05
N MET A 56 11.76 7.41 -21.50
CA MET A 56 12.18 7.74 -22.86
C MET A 56 11.62 6.75 -23.88
N ALA A 57 11.66 7.07 -25.16
CA ALA A 57 11.27 6.14 -26.23
C ALA A 57 12.11 4.84 -26.24
N SER A 58 13.34 4.90 -25.72
CA SER A 58 14.22 3.74 -25.50
C SER A 58 13.82 2.84 -24.35
N GLY A 59 12.82 3.25 -23.51
CA GLY A 59 12.46 2.58 -22.27
C GLY A 59 13.28 3.03 -21.06
N GLU A 60 14.29 3.87 -21.20
CA GLU A 60 15.09 4.39 -20.11
C GLU A 60 14.26 5.34 -19.23
N SER A 61 14.23 5.09 -17.90
CA SER A 61 13.45 5.85 -16.92
C SER A 61 14.27 6.42 -15.77
N LYS A 62 15.59 6.18 -15.73
CA LYS A 62 16.50 6.60 -14.64
C LYS A 62 17.45 7.70 -15.13
N TRP A 63 17.48 8.89 -14.54
CA TRP A 63 16.64 9.40 -13.44
C TRP A 63 15.82 10.57 -13.96
N ILE A 64 14.50 10.53 -13.83
CA ILE A 64 13.60 11.60 -14.28
C ILE A 64 13.59 12.74 -13.25
N THR A 65 13.71 12.41 -11.96
CA THR A 65 13.65 13.37 -10.86
C THR A 65 14.98 13.47 -10.12
N GLY A 66 15.25 14.65 -9.55
CA GLY A 66 16.47 14.95 -8.77
C GLY A 66 16.58 14.17 -7.45
N PRO A 67 17.73 14.22 -6.77
CA PRO A 67 17.96 13.52 -5.51
C PRO A 67 16.97 13.95 -4.42
N GLU A 68 16.70 15.25 -4.28
CA GLU A 68 15.78 15.77 -3.25
C GLU A 68 14.35 15.18 -3.39
N ALA A 69 13.86 15.08 -4.63
CA ALA A 69 12.57 14.47 -4.90
C ALA A 69 12.57 12.96 -4.55
N ARG A 70 13.69 12.28 -4.76
CA ARG A 70 13.84 10.86 -4.37
C ARG A 70 13.89 10.69 -2.86
N ASP A 71 14.56 11.61 -2.14
CA ASP A 71 14.59 11.61 -0.67
C ASP A 71 13.20 11.84 -0.10
N GLN A 72 12.41 12.74 -0.69
CA GLN A 72 11.02 12.93 -0.31
C GLN A 72 10.18 11.66 -0.53
N VAL A 73 10.43 10.90 -1.59
CA VAL A 73 9.79 9.59 -1.80
C VAL A 73 10.14 8.60 -0.69
N GLN A 74 11.37 8.60 -0.17
CA GLN A 74 11.74 7.75 0.96
C GLN A 74 10.98 8.15 2.25
N GLN A 75 10.79 9.45 2.48
CA GLN A 75 9.97 9.93 3.60
C GLN A 75 8.50 9.51 3.46
N LEU A 76 7.94 9.63 2.23
CA LEU A 76 6.58 9.16 1.95
C LEU A 76 6.43 7.65 2.20
N ARG A 77 7.42 6.84 1.81
CA ARG A 77 7.41 5.40 2.08
C ARG A 77 7.48 5.10 3.57
N ALA A 78 8.35 5.83 4.29
CA ALA A 78 8.52 5.66 5.74
C ALA A 78 7.23 5.97 6.53
N GLY A 79 6.40 6.90 6.01
CA GLY A 79 5.12 7.27 6.62
C GLY A 79 3.91 6.53 6.05
N SER A 80 4.11 5.50 5.23
CA SER A 80 3.00 4.71 4.64
C SER A 80 2.88 3.35 5.30
N GLY A 81 1.66 2.90 5.59
CA GLY A 81 1.40 1.55 6.09
C GLY A 81 1.63 0.49 5.00
N ALA A 82 1.34 0.81 3.73
CA ALA A 82 1.60 -0.08 2.60
C ALA A 82 2.12 0.66 1.37
N ILE A 83 2.93 -0.03 0.56
CA ILE A 83 3.39 0.43 -0.75
C ILE A 83 2.91 -0.55 -1.81
N ILE A 84 2.12 -0.06 -2.76
CA ILE A 84 1.51 -0.88 -3.81
C ILE A 84 2.20 -0.61 -5.15
N THR A 85 2.53 -1.67 -5.90
CA THR A 85 3.05 -1.59 -7.27
C THR A 85 2.40 -2.63 -8.17
N GLY A 86 2.44 -2.38 -9.49
CA GLY A 86 2.05 -3.36 -10.49
C GLY A 86 3.22 -4.27 -10.88
N ILE A 87 2.91 -5.48 -11.35
CA ILE A 87 3.90 -6.47 -11.78
C ILE A 87 4.81 -5.95 -12.89
N GLU A 88 4.32 -5.10 -13.80
CA GLU A 88 5.15 -4.56 -14.89
C GLU A 88 6.34 -3.74 -14.35
N THR A 89 6.14 -2.98 -13.28
CA THR A 89 7.23 -2.26 -12.62
C THR A 89 8.25 -3.22 -12.00
N VAL A 90 7.78 -4.33 -11.42
CA VAL A 90 8.68 -5.34 -10.84
C VAL A 90 9.51 -6.02 -11.93
N LEU A 91 8.89 -6.38 -13.05
CA LEU A 91 9.57 -7.02 -14.18
C LEU A 91 10.55 -6.09 -14.89
N ALA A 92 10.26 -4.78 -14.95
CA ALA A 92 11.10 -3.82 -15.64
C ALA A 92 12.29 -3.32 -14.78
N ASP A 93 12.07 -3.07 -13.50
CA ASP A 93 13.01 -2.33 -12.65
C ASP A 93 13.60 -3.16 -11.50
N ASP A 94 13.06 -4.34 -11.22
CA ASP A 94 13.37 -5.19 -10.04
C ASP A 94 13.53 -4.37 -8.75
N PRO A 95 12.54 -3.56 -8.36
CA PRO A 95 12.64 -2.63 -7.26
C PRO A 95 12.54 -3.35 -5.91
N GLY A 96 13.26 -2.83 -4.89
CA GLY A 96 13.08 -3.30 -3.51
C GLY A 96 11.81 -2.78 -2.85
N LEU A 97 11.38 -1.56 -3.20
CA LEU A 97 10.29 -0.79 -2.57
C LEU A 97 10.42 -0.64 -1.05
N ASP A 98 11.62 -0.85 -0.52
CA ASP A 98 11.98 -0.59 0.86
C ASP A 98 11.97 0.92 1.19
N ALA A 99 11.67 1.25 2.41
CA ALA A 99 11.88 2.58 2.95
C ALA A 99 13.29 2.66 3.55
N ARG A 100 14.13 3.55 2.99
CA ARG A 100 15.55 3.75 3.35
C ARG A 100 15.73 5.06 4.08
N SER A 101 15.03 5.24 5.18
CA SER A 101 15.11 6.42 6.03
C SER A 101 15.54 6.00 7.43
N GLU A 102 16.35 6.80 8.10
CA GLU A 102 16.72 6.58 9.50
C GLU A 102 15.52 6.62 10.47
N LEU A 103 14.40 7.17 10.00
CA LEU A 103 13.16 7.28 10.77
C LEU A 103 12.27 6.02 10.68
N VAL A 104 12.68 4.99 9.93
CA VAL A 104 11.89 3.76 9.75
C VAL A 104 12.07 2.84 10.94
N CYS A 105 11.03 2.68 11.74
CA CYS A 105 10.98 1.66 12.80
C CYS A 105 10.61 0.28 12.24
N GLU A 106 9.67 0.25 11.28
CA GLU A 106 9.22 -0.96 10.60
C GLU A 106 9.09 -0.71 9.09
N GLN A 107 9.40 -1.69 8.28
CA GLN A 107 9.22 -1.58 6.82
C GLN A 107 7.73 -1.57 6.47
N PRO A 108 7.29 -0.69 5.55
CA PRO A 108 5.92 -0.72 5.07
C PRO A 108 5.62 -2.06 4.38
N LEU A 109 4.37 -2.52 4.50
CA LEU A 109 3.89 -3.68 3.77
C LEU A 109 4.04 -3.45 2.26
N ARG A 110 4.70 -4.36 1.55
CA ARG A 110 4.85 -4.27 0.10
C ARG A 110 3.79 -5.11 -0.58
N VAL A 111 3.04 -4.50 -1.49
CA VAL A 111 1.94 -5.15 -2.20
C VAL A 111 2.21 -5.12 -3.70
N ILE A 112 2.19 -6.30 -4.32
CA ILE A 112 2.42 -6.46 -5.76
C ILE A 112 1.09 -6.90 -6.39
N ILE A 113 0.59 -6.11 -7.35
CA ILE A 113 -0.58 -6.47 -8.14
C ILE A 113 -0.10 -7.31 -9.33
N ASP A 114 -0.33 -8.63 -9.25
CA ASP A 114 0.08 -9.60 -10.27
C ASP A 114 -1.04 -10.58 -10.57
N SER A 115 -1.97 -10.17 -11.42
CA SER A 115 -3.18 -10.94 -11.74
C SER A 115 -2.88 -12.38 -12.22
N ARG A 116 -1.67 -12.64 -12.76
CA ARG A 116 -1.30 -13.91 -13.40
C ARG A 116 -0.13 -14.63 -12.76
N LEU A 117 0.35 -14.18 -11.60
CA LEU A 117 1.51 -14.74 -10.89
C LEU A 117 2.80 -14.82 -11.75
N ARG A 118 3.10 -13.74 -12.48
CA ARG A 118 4.29 -13.65 -13.35
C ARG A 118 5.57 -13.29 -12.63
N ILE A 119 5.49 -12.89 -11.37
CA ILE A 119 6.66 -12.52 -10.58
C ILE A 119 7.68 -13.65 -10.52
N SER A 120 8.97 -13.33 -10.74
CA SER A 120 10.06 -14.28 -10.51
C SER A 120 10.22 -14.57 -9.01
N ASN A 121 10.57 -15.80 -8.68
CA ASN A 121 10.87 -16.17 -7.29
C ASN A 121 12.14 -15.49 -6.76
N ASP A 122 13.02 -15.07 -7.67
CA ASP A 122 14.28 -14.36 -7.36
C ASP A 122 14.11 -12.84 -7.32
N ALA A 123 12.87 -12.31 -7.52
CA ALA A 123 12.64 -10.87 -7.52
C ALA A 123 13.12 -10.24 -6.19
N LYS A 124 13.89 -9.17 -6.30
CA LYS A 124 14.50 -8.48 -5.15
C LYS A 124 13.51 -8.15 -4.05
N ILE A 125 12.31 -7.71 -4.43
CA ILE A 125 11.24 -7.31 -3.48
C ILE A 125 10.83 -8.46 -2.55
N LEU A 126 10.96 -9.73 -2.97
CA LEU A 126 10.60 -10.91 -2.18
C LEU A 126 11.68 -11.30 -1.18
N ASN A 127 12.93 -10.83 -1.37
CA ASN A 127 14.10 -11.26 -0.62
C ASN A 127 14.61 -10.19 0.39
N LEU A 128 13.95 -9.04 0.47
CA LEU A 128 14.26 -7.99 1.44
C LEU A 128 13.45 -8.16 2.72
N PRO A 129 13.93 -7.67 3.87
CA PRO A 129 13.18 -7.70 5.13
C PRO A 129 11.82 -7.01 5.04
N GLY A 130 10.83 -7.50 5.80
CA GLY A 130 9.46 -7.01 5.87
C GLY A 130 8.48 -7.83 5.03
N ASP A 131 7.21 -7.64 5.29
CA ASP A 131 6.13 -8.44 4.71
C ASP A 131 5.83 -8.05 3.25
N VAL A 132 5.42 -9.04 2.46
CA VAL A 132 5.03 -8.87 1.06
C VAL A 132 3.70 -9.59 0.82
N ILE A 133 2.78 -8.91 0.13
CA ILE A 133 1.57 -9.52 -0.41
C ILE A 133 1.65 -9.51 -1.94
N ILE A 134 1.44 -10.66 -2.56
CA ILE A 134 1.20 -10.77 -3.99
C ILE A 134 -0.30 -10.93 -4.18
N ALA A 135 -0.98 -9.85 -4.60
CA ALA A 135 -2.39 -9.87 -4.94
C ALA A 135 -2.56 -10.43 -6.37
N THR A 136 -3.40 -11.46 -6.51
CA THR A 136 -3.56 -12.17 -7.77
C THR A 136 -5.02 -12.44 -8.10
N ALA A 137 -5.32 -12.64 -9.39
CA ALA A 137 -6.62 -13.11 -9.85
C ALA A 137 -6.67 -14.65 -10.00
N VAL A 138 -5.56 -15.35 -9.78
CA VAL A 138 -5.52 -16.82 -9.80
C VAL A 138 -6.27 -17.36 -8.59
N SER A 139 -7.27 -18.22 -8.82
CA SER A 139 -8.10 -18.83 -7.78
C SER A 139 -7.79 -20.32 -7.52
N SER A 140 -6.97 -20.97 -8.37
CA SER A 140 -6.57 -22.35 -8.17
C SER A 140 -5.70 -22.50 -6.92
N LYS A 141 -6.19 -23.24 -5.95
CA LYS A 141 -5.48 -23.51 -4.68
C LYS A 141 -4.15 -24.25 -4.93
N GLU A 142 -4.11 -25.14 -5.92
CA GLU A 142 -2.92 -25.90 -6.29
C GLU A 142 -1.84 -24.96 -6.82
N LEU A 143 -2.17 -24.10 -7.80
CA LEU A 143 -1.23 -23.14 -8.35
C LEU A 143 -0.71 -22.14 -7.30
N LEU A 144 -1.58 -21.71 -6.39
CA LEU A 144 -1.20 -20.83 -5.29
C LEU A 144 -0.24 -21.55 -4.32
N ALA A 145 -0.53 -22.79 -3.95
CA ALA A 145 0.32 -23.59 -3.07
C ALA A 145 1.70 -23.88 -3.71
N ASP A 146 1.71 -24.22 -4.99
CA ASP A 146 2.97 -24.45 -5.72
C ASP A 146 3.81 -23.17 -5.80
N LYS A 147 3.18 -22.05 -6.12
CA LYS A 147 3.88 -20.76 -6.16
C LYS A 147 4.42 -20.36 -4.80
N GLN A 148 3.63 -20.52 -3.72
CA GLN A 148 4.06 -20.22 -2.35
C GLN A 148 5.27 -21.07 -1.96
N LYS A 149 5.26 -22.37 -2.30
CA LYS A 149 6.37 -23.28 -2.06
C LYS A 149 7.62 -22.91 -2.86
N MET A 150 7.44 -22.48 -4.11
CA MET A 150 8.55 -22.03 -4.95
C MET A 150 9.22 -20.75 -4.43
N ILE A 151 8.44 -19.82 -3.89
CA ILE A 151 8.95 -18.59 -3.28
C ILE A 151 9.73 -18.94 -2.00
N GLY A 152 9.20 -19.85 -1.16
CA GLY A 152 9.90 -20.37 0.02
C GLY A 152 10.17 -19.35 1.13
N ASN A 153 9.56 -18.17 1.08
CA ASN A 153 9.71 -17.10 2.06
C ASN A 153 8.40 -16.94 2.86
N GLU A 154 8.48 -17.12 4.17
CA GLU A 154 7.33 -17.04 5.09
C GLU A 154 6.73 -15.62 5.18
N ASN A 155 7.52 -14.59 4.91
CA ASN A 155 7.05 -13.20 4.89
C ASN A 155 6.27 -12.84 3.62
N VAL A 156 6.17 -13.75 2.65
CA VAL A 156 5.42 -13.55 1.40
C VAL A 156 4.08 -14.27 1.47
N THR A 157 3.00 -13.54 1.30
CA THR A 157 1.63 -14.07 1.29
C THR A 157 0.99 -13.88 -0.09
N LEU A 158 0.36 -14.93 -0.62
CA LEU A 158 -0.46 -14.83 -1.82
C LEU A 158 -1.92 -14.50 -1.43
N TYR A 159 -2.47 -13.43 -1.98
CA TYR A 159 -3.86 -13.04 -1.75
C TYR A 159 -4.65 -13.08 -3.07
N SER A 160 -5.60 -14.01 -3.14
CA SER A 160 -6.46 -14.19 -4.32
C SER A 160 -7.70 -13.31 -4.23
N CYS A 161 -7.84 -12.36 -5.15
CA CYS A 161 -9.00 -11.46 -5.26
C CYS A 161 -9.24 -11.06 -6.72
N ALA A 162 -10.03 -11.84 -7.44
CA ALA A 162 -10.36 -11.58 -8.85
C ALA A 162 -11.62 -10.72 -9.00
N ASN A 163 -11.61 -9.83 -10.00
CA ASN A 163 -12.82 -9.22 -10.53
C ASN A 163 -13.39 -10.05 -11.69
N ALA A 164 -14.51 -9.60 -12.28
CA ALA A 164 -15.17 -10.29 -13.40
C ALA A 164 -14.30 -10.39 -14.68
N ASP A 165 -13.31 -9.48 -14.83
CA ASP A 165 -12.43 -9.41 -16.00
C ASP A 165 -11.16 -10.26 -15.81
N GLY A 166 -11.05 -11.04 -14.74
CA GLY A 166 -9.87 -11.83 -14.43
C GLY A 166 -8.63 -11.00 -14.04
N GLN A 167 -8.87 -9.81 -13.52
CA GLN A 167 -7.85 -8.94 -12.93
C GLN A 167 -8.01 -8.91 -11.40
N VAL A 168 -6.97 -8.43 -10.70
CA VAL A 168 -7.06 -8.17 -9.26
C VAL A 168 -8.16 -7.15 -8.97
N ASN A 169 -9.06 -7.49 -8.05
CA ASN A 169 -10.08 -6.59 -7.53
C ASN A 169 -9.44 -5.60 -6.54
N LEU A 170 -9.17 -4.38 -7.01
CA LEU A 170 -8.49 -3.36 -6.21
C LEU A 170 -9.30 -2.92 -4.99
N GLU A 171 -10.61 -2.82 -5.09
CA GLU A 171 -11.45 -2.44 -3.95
C GLU A 171 -11.39 -3.51 -2.85
N GLN A 172 -11.51 -4.79 -3.22
CA GLN A 172 -11.39 -5.89 -2.28
C GLN A 172 -10.00 -5.92 -1.62
N LEU A 173 -8.94 -5.71 -2.40
CA LEU A 173 -7.57 -5.61 -1.89
C LEU A 173 -7.43 -4.48 -0.88
N LEU A 174 -7.89 -3.27 -1.22
CA LEU A 174 -7.80 -2.10 -0.33
C LEU A 174 -8.59 -2.29 0.96
N ARG A 175 -9.77 -2.92 0.90
CA ARG A 175 -10.55 -3.25 2.10
C ARG A 175 -9.84 -4.26 2.99
N MET A 176 -9.22 -5.29 2.41
CA MET A 176 -8.42 -6.26 3.15
C MET A 176 -7.23 -5.60 3.84
N LEU A 177 -6.53 -4.67 3.17
CA LEU A 177 -5.42 -3.93 3.77
C LEU A 177 -5.84 -3.15 5.03
N VAL A 178 -7.04 -2.57 5.04
CA VAL A 178 -7.57 -1.89 6.23
C VAL A 178 -7.99 -2.90 7.30
N SER A 179 -8.79 -3.92 6.93
CA SER A 179 -9.44 -4.79 7.91
C SER A 179 -8.51 -5.82 8.54
N GLU A 180 -7.53 -6.33 7.80
CA GLU A 180 -6.66 -7.42 8.24
C GLU A 180 -5.22 -6.95 8.54
N LYS A 181 -4.75 -5.92 7.84
CA LYS A 181 -3.38 -5.41 7.97
C LYS A 181 -3.29 -4.06 8.68
N GLN A 182 -4.42 -3.46 9.01
CA GLN A 182 -4.52 -2.15 9.68
C GLN A 182 -3.76 -1.03 8.95
N CYS A 183 -3.60 -1.17 7.62
CA CYS A 183 -3.00 -0.15 6.77
C CYS A 183 -4.04 0.94 6.48
N HIS A 184 -3.87 2.11 7.06
CA HIS A 184 -4.79 3.24 6.88
C HIS A 184 -4.33 4.19 5.78
N ASP A 185 -3.04 4.18 5.41
CA ASP A 185 -2.37 4.99 4.38
C ASP A 185 -1.18 4.27 3.76
#